data_0bec18251ac883efadbe35896c9051a6
#
_entry.id   0bec18251ac883efadbe35896c9051a6
#
_cell.length_a   1.000
_cell.length_b   1.000
_cell.length_c   1.000
_cell.angle_alpha   90.00
_cell.angle_beta   90.00
_cell.angle_gamma   90.00
#
_symmetry.space_group_name_H-M   'P 1'
#
loop_
_entity.id
_entity.type
_entity.pdbx_description
1 polymer ?
#
loop_
_entity_poly.entity_id
_entity_poly.type
_entity_poly.pdbx_seq_one_letter_code
_entity_poly.pdbx_strand_id
1 'polypeptide(L)'
;MEKGKLYGVGVGPGDPELMTLKALNIARMADVIAVPHKEPEKCTALNIALKALPELSRKTLLPIDMPMTKDREKLLRAYDAGAAALMEALDAGKTVCFLTLGDPTVYSTYLYLHERVAAAGYPTEIVPGVPSFCAAAAALGIPLCENGQQLHIIPGTYTPTQALDLPGVKVLMKNNLPATLPALRQSGAQAAMVENCGMENQHLYPTLEQIPEDAGYFSLLIVKE
;
A
#
# COMPACT_ATOMS: atom_id res chain seq x y z
N MET A 1 31.69 -11.87 7.00
CA MET A 1 31.21 -11.02 5.88
C MET A 1 30.34 -9.93 6.48
N GLU A 2 30.34 -8.75 5.89
CA GLU A 2 29.42 -7.69 6.31
C GLU A 2 27.97 -8.10 5.96
N LYS A 3 27.05 -7.88 6.89
CA LYS A 3 25.64 -8.20 6.66
C LYS A 3 25.07 -7.29 5.58
N GLY A 4 24.20 -7.82 4.73
CA GLY A 4 23.45 -7.03 3.76
C GLY A 4 22.45 -6.07 4.42
N LYS A 5 21.77 -5.24 3.63
CA LYS A 5 20.79 -4.26 4.11
C LYS A 5 19.41 -4.48 3.48
N LEU A 6 18.37 -4.39 4.31
CA LEU A 6 16.97 -4.47 3.89
C LEU A 6 16.40 -3.06 3.69
N TYR A 7 15.83 -2.82 2.52
CA TYR A 7 15.06 -1.62 2.21
C TYR A 7 13.58 -1.99 1.99
N GLY A 8 12.68 -1.38 2.76
CA GLY A 8 11.26 -1.41 2.47
C GLY A 8 10.88 -0.23 1.60
N VAL A 9 10.47 -0.48 0.37
CA VAL A 9 10.34 0.54 -0.66
C VAL A 9 8.90 0.68 -1.11
N GLY A 10 8.34 1.88 -0.96
CA GLY A 10 7.05 2.25 -1.50
C GLY A 10 7.14 2.50 -3.01
N VAL A 11 6.30 1.79 -3.78
CA VAL A 11 6.25 1.95 -5.24
C VAL A 11 5.18 2.93 -5.70
N GLY A 12 4.50 3.60 -4.77
CA GLY A 12 3.35 4.44 -5.12
C GLY A 12 2.07 3.62 -5.35
N PRO A 13 0.95 4.28 -5.70
CA PRO A 13 -0.38 3.66 -5.69
C PRO A 13 -0.74 2.92 -6.98
N GLY A 14 -0.06 3.15 -8.10
CA GLY A 14 -0.41 2.55 -9.39
C GLY A 14 0.37 3.10 -10.57
N ASP A 15 0.47 4.42 -10.69
CA ASP A 15 1.26 5.09 -11.71
C ASP A 15 2.76 4.91 -11.44
N PRO A 16 3.54 4.31 -12.38
CA PRO A 16 4.97 4.13 -12.23
C PRO A 16 5.75 5.46 -12.11
N GLU A 17 5.24 6.56 -12.64
CA GLU A 17 5.87 7.88 -12.52
C GLU A 17 5.74 8.47 -11.10
N LEU A 18 4.88 7.89 -10.24
CA LEU A 18 4.77 8.25 -8.83
C LEU A 18 5.76 7.50 -7.93
N MET A 19 6.64 6.67 -8.48
CA MET A 19 7.79 6.16 -7.72
C MET A 19 8.77 7.30 -7.43
N THR A 20 9.21 7.39 -6.18
CA THR A 20 10.22 8.39 -5.81
C THR A 20 11.58 8.06 -6.43
N LEU A 21 12.41 9.08 -6.72
CA LEU A 21 13.77 8.87 -7.23
C LEU A 21 14.58 7.96 -6.29
N LYS A 22 14.38 8.08 -4.98
CA LYS A 22 15.05 7.20 -4.00
C LYS A 22 14.59 5.75 -4.16
N ALA A 23 13.29 5.52 -4.34
CA ALA A 23 12.73 4.17 -4.57
C ALA A 23 13.34 3.53 -5.83
N LEU A 24 13.37 4.28 -6.94
CA LEU A 24 13.98 3.83 -8.20
C LEU A 24 15.47 3.47 -8.03
N ASN A 25 16.25 4.34 -7.37
CA ASN A 25 17.68 4.13 -7.16
C ASN A 25 17.94 2.89 -6.29
N ILE A 26 17.17 2.71 -5.21
CA ILE A 26 17.31 1.53 -4.33
C ILE A 26 16.93 0.25 -5.08
N ALA A 27 15.80 0.25 -5.80
CA ALA A 27 15.39 -0.92 -6.59
C ALA A 27 16.44 -1.29 -7.64
N ARG A 28 17.05 -0.29 -8.29
CA ARG A 28 18.11 -0.51 -9.29
C ARG A 28 19.38 -1.10 -8.67
N MET A 29 19.82 -0.62 -7.51
CA MET A 29 21.06 -1.08 -6.86
C MET A 29 20.90 -2.41 -6.12
N ALA A 30 19.70 -2.81 -5.72
CA ALA A 30 19.47 -4.02 -4.94
C ALA A 30 19.91 -5.28 -5.71
N ASP A 31 20.44 -6.26 -4.99
CA ASP A 31 20.78 -7.60 -5.53
C ASP A 31 19.53 -8.47 -5.66
N VAL A 32 18.59 -8.29 -4.72
CA VAL A 32 17.37 -9.09 -4.60
C VAL A 32 16.15 -8.18 -4.49
N ILE A 33 15.11 -8.48 -5.25
CA ILE A 33 13.80 -7.83 -5.15
C ILE A 33 12.85 -8.78 -4.42
N ALA A 34 12.48 -8.44 -3.19
CA ALA A 34 11.49 -9.19 -2.42
C ALA A 34 10.08 -8.64 -2.68
N VAL A 35 9.11 -9.53 -2.83
CA VAL A 35 7.74 -9.19 -3.18
C VAL A 35 6.73 -9.89 -2.27
N PRO A 36 5.66 -9.18 -1.79
CA PRO A 36 4.67 -9.73 -0.86
C PRO A 36 3.63 -10.62 -1.56
N HIS A 37 4.08 -11.55 -2.38
CA HIS A 37 3.21 -12.50 -3.08
C HIS A 37 3.97 -13.78 -3.45
N LYS A 38 3.32 -14.95 -3.33
CA LYS A 38 3.91 -16.24 -3.73
C LYS A 38 4.21 -16.33 -5.22
N GLU A 39 3.36 -15.73 -6.02
CA GLU A 39 3.42 -15.66 -7.49
C GLU A 39 3.79 -14.23 -7.87
N PRO A 40 5.07 -13.94 -8.15
CA PRO A 40 5.54 -12.57 -8.43
C PRO A 40 4.77 -11.86 -9.54
N GLU A 41 4.33 -12.58 -10.57
CA GLU A 41 3.56 -12.05 -11.69
C GLU A 41 2.20 -11.46 -11.28
N LYS A 42 1.64 -11.90 -10.15
CA LYS A 42 0.40 -11.38 -9.57
C LYS A 42 0.64 -10.23 -8.58
N CYS A 43 1.90 -9.88 -8.30
CA CYS A 43 2.23 -8.83 -7.35
C CYS A 43 2.08 -7.44 -7.99
N THR A 44 1.05 -6.69 -7.58
CA THR A 44 0.81 -5.33 -8.06
C THR A 44 2.01 -4.40 -7.88
N ALA A 45 2.69 -4.46 -6.72
CA ALA A 45 3.85 -3.63 -6.45
C ALA A 45 5.02 -3.94 -7.42
N LEU A 46 5.25 -5.22 -7.75
CA LEU A 46 6.25 -5.61 -8.74
C LEU A 46 5.87 -5.12 -10.14
N ASN A 47 4.61 -5.26 -10.53
CA ASN A 47 4.14 -4.84 -11.85
C ASN A 47 4.30 -3.31 -12.05
N ILE A 48 4.05 -2.50 -11.02
CA ILE A 48 4.31 -1.06 -11.05
C ILE A 48 5.83 -0.81 -11.21
N ALA A 49 6.66 -1.45 -10.38
CA ALA A 49 8.10 -1.27 -10.43
C ALA A 49 8.72 -1.70 -11.78
N LEU A 50 8.22 -2.78 -12.39
CA LEU A 50 8.67 -3.24 -13.72
C LEU A 50 8.31 -2.27 -14.84
N LYS A 51 7.17 -1.54 -14.73
CA LYS A 51 6.83 -0.48 -15.69
C LYS A 51 7.79 0.69 -15.59
N ALA A 52 8.21 1.08 -14.37
CA ALA A 52 9.18 2.15 -14.15
C ALA A 52 10.62 1.73 -14.46
N LEU A 53 10.98 0.48 -14.16
CA LEU A 53 12.32 -0.09 -14.27
C LEU A 53 12.27 -1.50 -14.90
N PRO A 54 12.17 -1.63 -16.23
CA PRO A 54 12.08 -2.94 -16.90
C PRO A 54 13.26 -3.87 -16.61
N GLU A 55 14.43 -3.31 -16.30
CA GLU A 55 15.62 -4.07 -15.92
C GLU A 55 15.48 -4.90 -14.64
N LEU A 56 14.47 -4.63 -13.81
CA LEU A 56 14.18 -5.45 -12.62
C LEU A 56 13.79 -6.88 -13.00
N SER A 57 13.32 -7.12 -14.22
CA SER A 57 13.04 -8.47 -14.73
C SER A 57 14.26 -9.41 -14.74
N ARG A 58 15.47 -8.85 -14.67
CA ARG A 58 16.73 -9.61 -14.65
C ARG A 58 17.26 -9.85 -13.23
N LYS A 59 16.62 -9.27 -12.22
CA LYS A 59 17.01 -9.39 -10.81
C LYS A 59 16.52 -10.71 -10.22
N THR A 60 17.19 -11.16 -9.18
CA THR A 60 16.70 -12.28 -8.36
C THR A 60 15.44 -11.83 -7.64
N LEU A 61 14.33 -12.54 -7.87
CA LEU A 61 13.08 -12.31 -7.14
C LEU A 61 13.03 -13.21 -5.92
N LEU A 62 12.60 -12.66 -4.78
CA LEU A 62 12.34 -13.38 -3.54
C LEU A 62 10.84 -13.27 -3.19
N PRO A 63 10.02 -14.25 -3.57
CA PRO A 63 8.62 -14.30 -3.20
C PRO A 63 8.45 -14.51 -1.70
N ILE A 64 7.67 -13.65 -1.04
CA ILE A 64 7.34 -13.79 0.38
C ILE A 64 5.85 -14.05 0.49
N ASP A 65 5.48 -15.14 1.15
CA ASP A 65 4.08 -15.47 1.38
C ASP A 65 3.46 -14.53 2.43
N MET A 66 2.55 -13.69 2.01
CA MET A 66 1.81 -12.75 2.86
C MET A 66 0.31 -13.07 2.78
N PRO A 67 -0.18 -14.11 3.49
CA PRO A 67 -1.55 -14.58 3.33
C PRO A 67 -2.56 -13.55 3.84
N MET A 68 -3.62 -13.31 3.06
CA MET A 68 -4.77 -12.50 3.47
C MET A 68 -5.73 -13.35 4.31
N THR A 69 -5.51 -13.42 5.62
CA THR A 69 -6.31 -14.21 6.55
C THR A 69 -6.55 -13.45 7.87
N LYS A 70 -7.63 -13.80 8.58
CA LYS A 70 -7.89 -13.34 9.96
C LYS A 70 -7.28 -14.29 11.02
N ASP A 71 -6.74 -15.44 10.61
CA ASP A 71 -6.06 -16.37 11.49
C ASP A 71 -4.71 -15.80 11.94
N ARG A 72 -4.65 -15.37 13.19
CA ARG A 72 -3.48 -14.73 13.80
C ARG A 72 -2.25 -15.65 13.82
N GLU A 73 -2.44 -16.92 14.13
CA GLU A 73 -1.31 -17.86 14.18
C GLU A 73 -0.71 -18.09 12.79
N LYS A 74 -1.58 -18.21 11.77
CA LYS A 74 -1.13 -18.33 10.38
C LYS A 74 -0.38 -17.11 9.92
N LEU A 75 -0.85 -15.89 10.31
CA LEU A 75 -0.14 -14.65 10.01
C LEU A 75 1.23 -14.59 10.68
N LEU A 76 1.32 -14.92 11.97
CA LEU A 76 2.59 -14.88 12.69
C LEU A 76 3.60 -15.85 12.08
N ARG A 77 3.19 -17.09 11.77
CA ARG A 77 4.05 -18.07 11.10
C ARG A 77 4.55 -17.58 9.73
N ALA A 78 3.67 -16.92 8.95
CA ALA A 78 4.05 -16.36 7.66
C ALA A 78 5.06 -15.22 7.81
N TYR A 79 4.87 -14.33 8.80
CA TYR A 79 5.82 -13.25 9.08
C TYR A 79 7.18 -13.78 9.55
N ASP A 80 7.20 -14.79 10.40
CA ASP A 80 8.44 -15.41 10.87
C ASP A 80 9.19 -16.09 9.72
N ALA A 81 8.48 -16.82 8.86
CA ALA A 81 9.06 -17.46 7.67
C ALA A 81 9.56 -16.41 6.65
N GLY A 82 8.79 -15.36 6.41
CA GLY A 82 9.18 -14.26 5.52
C GLY A 82 10.41 -13.51 6.03
N ALA A 83 10.48 -13.22 7.33
CA ALA A 83 11.66 -12.60 7.93
C ALA A 83 12.90 -13.50 7.85
N ALA A 84 12.74 -14.80 8.06
CA ALA A 84 13.84 -15.77 7.93
C ALA A 84 14.40 -15.80 6.50
N ALA A 85 13.52 -15.83 5.48
CA ALA A 85 13.94 -15.80 4.08
C ALA A 85 14.69 -14.50 3.71
N LEU A 86 14.25 -13.35 4.25
CA LEU A 86 14.96 -12.07 4.08
C LEU A 86 16.34 -12.13 4.76
N MET A 87 16.43 -12.62 5.99
CA MET A 87 17.68 -12.71 6.74
C MET A 87 18.69 -13.65 6.06
N GLU A 88 18.26 -14.73 5.44
CA GLU A 88 19.14 -15.61 4.65
C GLU A 88 19.84 -14.85 3.51
N ALA A 89 19.09 -14.01 2.78
CA ALA A 89 19.70 -13.18 1.73
C ALA A 89 20.66 -12.14 2.32
N LEU A 90 20.30 -11.54 3.47
CA LEU A 90 21.14 -10.54 4.16
C LEU A 90 22.42 -11.17 4.74
N ASP A 91 22.39 -12.40 5.23
CA ASP A 91 23.58 -13.14 5.68
C ASP A 91 24.55 -13.43 4.54
N ALA A 92 24.02 -13.61 3.32
CA ALA A 92 24.84 -13.71 2.11
C ALA A 92 25.41 -12.34 1.65
N GLY A 93 25.27 -11.28 2.46
CA GLY A 93 25.75 -9.93 2.15
C GLY A 93 24.95 -9.19 1.08
N LYS A 94 23.75 -9.66 0.73
CA LYS A 94 22.92 -9.08 -0.33
C LYS A 94 22.15 -7.85 0.12
N THR A 95 22.05 -6.86 -0.75
CA THR A 95 21.10 -5.76 -0.59
C THR A 95 19.72 -6.21 -1.08
N VAL A 96 18.73 -6.16 -0.18
CA VAL A 96 17.35 -6.58 -0.47
C VAL A 96 16.43 -5.38 -0.53
N CYS A 97 15.69 -5.22 -1.64
CA CYS A 97 14.63 -4.25 -1.82
C CYS A 97 13.26 -4.96 -1.73
N PHE A 98 12.52 -4.73 -0.65
CA PHE A 98 11.16 -5.25 -0.49
C PHE A 98 10.16 -4.22 -1.02
N LEU A 99 9.43 -4.57 -2.08
CA LEU A 99 8.47 -3.68 -2.72
C LEU A 99 7.12 -3.70 -1.99
N THR A 100 6.57 -2.51 -1.78
CA THR A 100 5.26 -2.31 -1.13
C THR A 100 4.41 -1.33 -1.94
N LEU A 101 3.14 -1.70 -2.17
CA LEU A 101 2.17 -0.82 -2.82
C LEU A 101 1.90 0.42 -1.95
N GLY A 102 1.89 1.61 -2.55
CA GLY A 102 1.73 2.88 -1.85
C GLY A 102 2.96 3.24 -1.02
N ASP A 103 2.77 3.45 0.28
CA ASP A 103 3.80 3.79 1.27
C ASP A 103 3.97 2.67 2.29
N PRO A 104 5.20 2.25 2.65
CA PRO A 104 5.45 1.17 3.59
C PRO A 104 4.94 1.43 5.01
N THR A 105 4.71 2.69 5.40
CA THR A 105 4.27 3.07 6.74
C THR A 105 2.75 3.13 6.88
N VAL A 106 2.00 3.00 5.77
CA VAL A 106 0.54 3.11 5.75
C VAL A 106 -0.11 1.74 5.52
N TYR A 107 -0.59 1.10 6.58
CA TYR A 107 -1.28 -0.22 6.55
C TYR A 107 -0.55 -1.31 5.75
N SER A 108 0.78 -1.29 5.77
CA SER A 108 1.61 -2.26 5.09
C SER A 108 2.00 -3.44 5.98
N THR A 109 1.88 -4.64 5.42
CA THR A 109 2.37 -5.87 6.07
C THR A 109 3.89 -5.95 6.14
N TYR A 110 4.61 -5.17 5.34
CA TYR A 110 6.07 -5.09 5.37
C TYR A 110 6.62 -4.76 6.77
N LEU A 111 5.95 -3.87 7.52
CA LEU A 111 6.45 -3.44 8.84
C LEU A 111 6.60 -4.62 9.82
N TYR A 112 5.76 -5.65 9.74
CA TYR A 112 5.91 -6.85 10.57
C TYR A 112 7.19 -7.65 10.26
N LEU A 113 7.66 -7.60 9.01
CA LEU A 113 8.95 -8.20 8.61
C LEU A 113 10.11 -7.29 9.00
N HIS A 114 9.96 -5.97 8.75
CA HIS A 114 10.95 -4.96 9.11
C HIS A 114 11.34 -5.04 10.58
N GLU A 115 10.35 -5.06 11.48
CA GLU A 115 10.57 -5.15 12.92
C GLU A 115 11.35 -6.41 13.32
N ARG A 116 11.04 -7.57 12.74
CA ARG A 116 11.73 -8.83 13.00
C ARG A 116 13.18 -8.82 12.53
N VAL A 117 13.41 -8.32 11.32
CA VAL A 117 14.75 -8.22 10.73
C VAL A 117 15.60 -7.21 11.50
N ALA A 118 15.04 -6.05 11.85
CA ALA A 118 15.72 -5.04 12.67
C ALA A 118 16.04 -5.56 14.08
N ALA A 119 15.10 -6.24 14.74
CA ALA A 119 15.32 -6.85 16.06
C ALA A 119 16.40 -7.93 16.04
N ALA A 120 16.62 -8.61 14.93
CA ALA A 120 17.71 -9.55 14.73
C ALA A 120 19.07 -8.89 14.42
N GLY A 121 19.14 -7.55 14.44
CA GLY A 121 20.38 -6.78 14.28
C GLY A 121 20.85 -6.61 12.84
N TYR A 122 19.97 -6.69 11.85
CA TYR A 122 20.30 -6.37 10.46
C TYR A 122 20.04 -4.89 10.16
N PRO A 123 20.87 -4.26 9.31
CA PRO A 123 20.61 -2.90 8.84
C PRO A 123 19.30 -2.85 8.04
N THR A 124 18.41 -1.94 8.42
CA THR A 124 17.12 -1.74 7.72
C THR A 124 16.89 -0.27 7.42
N GLU A 125 16.14 0.01 6.35
CA GLU A 125 15.71 1.37 6.00
C GLU A 125 14.32 1.34 5.36
N ILE A 126 13.49 2.36 5.63
CA ILE A 126 12.21 2.56 4.97
C ILE A 126 12.36 3.71 3.96
N VAL A 127 11.95 3.45 2.73
CA VAL A 127 11.91 4.42 1.65
C VAL A 127 10.43 4.75 1.36
N PRO A 128 9.99 6.00 1.65
CA PRO A 128 8.60 6.39 1.46
C PRO A 128 8.15 6.28 0.01
N GLY A 129 6.86 6.02 -0.16
CA GLY A 129 6.15 6.12 -1.44
C GLY A 129 5.00 7.10 -1.38
N VAL A 130 4.36 7.38 -2.51
CA VAL A 130 3.14 8.20 -2.55
C VAL A 130 1.97 7.36 -2.04
N PRO A 131 1.27 7.79 -0.95
CA PRO A 131 0.09 7.08 -0.47
C PRO A 131 -1.09 7.21 -1.44
N SER A 132 -1.93 6.17 -1.53
CA SER A 132 -3.05 6.14 -2.47
C SER A 132 -4.04 7.28 -2.27
N PHE A 133 -4.27 7.74 -1.05
CA PHE A 133 -5.21 8.83 -0.77
C PHE A 133 -4.73 10.20 -1.28
N CYS A 134 -3.41 10.45 -1.30
CA CYS A 134 -2.85 11.66 -1.91
C CYS A 134 -3.02 11.62 -3.43
N ALA A 135 -2.72 10.50 -4.06
CA ALA A 135 -2.89 10.34 -5.51
C ALA A 135 -4.36 10.38 -5.93
N ALA A 136 -5.26 9.80 -5.13
CA ALA A 136 -6.70 9.83 -5.38
C ALA A 136 -7.25 11.26 -5.34
N ALA A 137 -6.87 12.07 -4.36
CA ALA A 137 -7.28 13.47 -4.28
C ALA A 137 -6.76 14.27 -5.50
N ALA A 138 -5.51 14.04 -5.91
CA ALA A 138 -4.94 14.66 -7.11
C ALA A 138 -5.68 14.23 -8.39
N ALA A 139 -6.00 12.94 -8.54
CA ALA A 139 -6.74 12.42 -9.68
C ALA A 139 -8.16 12.99 -9.78
N LEU A 140 -8.82 13.21 -8.63
CA LEU A 140 -10.13 13.86 -8.57
C LEU A 140 -10.06 15.39 -8.73
N GLY A 141 -8.86 16.00 -8.69
CA GLY A 141 -8.68 17.44 -8.75
C GLY A 141 -9.23 18.19 -7.53
N ILE A 142 -9.25 17.54 -6.35
CA ILE A 142 -9.78 18.12 -5.11
C ILE A 142 -8.70 18.22 -4.03
N PRO A 143 -8.73 19.23 -3.16
CA PRO A 143 -7.90 19.24 -1.96
C PRO A 143 -8.31 18.07 -1.05
N LEU A 144 -7.33 17.36 -0.49
CA LEU A 144 -7.61 16.30 0.47
C LEU A 144 -8.16 16.90 1.77
N CYS A 145 -7.54 17.96 2.26
CA CYS A 145 -8.03 18.73 3.40
C CYS A 145 -7.62 20.21 3.24
N GLU A 146 -8.37 21.10 3.87
CA GLU A 146 -8.14 22.56 3.89
C GLU A 146 -7.79 23.03 5.30
N ASN A 147 -7.44 24.31 5.44
CA ASN A 147 -7.06 24.89 6.73
C ASN A 147 -8.10 24.60 7.84
N GLY A 148 -7.61 24.08 8.95
CA GLY A 148 -8.44 23.78 10.13
C GLY A 148 -9.19 22.45 10.06
N GLN A 149 -9.21 21.76 8.91
CA GLN A 149 -9.82 20.44 8.80
C GLN A 149 -8.90 19.35 9.32
N GLN A 150 -9.47 18.42 10.05
CA GLN A 150 -8.79 17.18 10.43
C GLN A 150 -8.86 16.16 9.29
N LEU A 151 -7.83 15.33 9.16
CA LEU A 151 -7.78 14.22 8.21
C LEU A 151 -7.74 12.88 8.94
N HIS A 152 -8.73 12.05 8.71
CA HIS A 152 -8.81 10.70 9.27
C HIS A 152 -8.63 9.65 8.17
N ILE A 153 -7.63 8.79 8.32
CA ILE A 153 -7.39 7.64 7.42
C ILE A 153 -7.92 6.40 8.11
N ILE A 154 -9.01 5.83 7.56
CA ILE A 154 -9.82 4.84 8.24
C ILE A 154 -9.78 3.52 7.43
N PRO A 155 -9.25 2.43 8.01
CA PRO A 155 -9.25 1.12 7.38
C PRO A 155 -10.66 0.51 7.40
N GLY A 156 -10.95 -0.37 6.44
CA GLY A 156 -12.25 -1.03 6.27
C GLY A 156 -12.70 -1.97 7.41
N THR A 157 -11.96 -1.98 8.54
CA THR A 157 -12.34 -2.68 9.76
C THR A 157 -13.29 -1.87 10.66
N TYR A 158 -13.40 -0.56 10.42
CA TYR A 158 -14.35 0.31 11.12
C TYR A 158 -15.74 0.23 10.48
N THR A 159 -16.77 0.37 11.31
CA THR A 159 -18.14 0.50 10.77
C THR A 159 -18.32 1.87 10.12
N PRO A 160 -19.21 1.98 9.10
CA PRO A 160 -19.47 3.28 8.46
C PRO A 160 -19.91 4.36 9.46
N THR A 161 -20.76 4.04 10.42
CA THR A 161 -21.24 4.97 11.46
C THR A 161 -20.08 5.52 12.28
N GLN A 162 -19.21 4.64 12.80
CA GLN A 162 -18.03 5.09 13.58
C GLN A 162 -17.10 6.00 12.76
N ALA A 163 -16.99 5.75 11.47
CA ALA A 163 -16.18 6.58 10.59
C ALA A 163 -16.81 7.96 10.36
N LEU A 164 -18.13 8.02 10.18
CA LEU A 164 -18.85 9.26 9.90
C LEU A 164 -19.00 10.18 11.10
N ASP A 165 -18.94 9.65 12.33
CA ASP A 165 -18.99 10.44 13.56
C ASP A 165 -17.74 11.31 13.80
N LEU A 166 -16.65 11.07 13.05
CA LEU A 166 -15.42 11.85 13.17
C LEU A 166 -15.55 13.19 12.43
N PRO A 167 -15.05 14.30 12.99
CA PRO A 167 -15.09 15.62 12.31
C PRO A 167 -14.07 15.69 11.17
N GLY A 168 -14.33 16.56 10.19
CA GLY A 168 -13.42 16.84 9.08
C GLY A 168 -13.42 15.79 7.97
N VAL A 169 -12.32 15.64 7.25
CA VAL A 169 -12.22 14.77 6.09
C VAL A 169 -11.88 13.33 6.48
N LYS A 170 -12.59 12.37 5.90
CA LYS A 170 -12.38 10.94 6.13
C LYS A 170 -11.94 10.28 4.82
N VAL A 171 -10.83 9.56 4.87
CA VAL A 171 -10.39 8.65 3.81
C VAL A 171 -10.77 7.24 4.23
N LEU A 172 -11.72 6.64 3.54
CA LEU A 172 -12.14 5.27 3.82
C LEU A 172 -11.42 4.31 2.87
N MET A 173 -10.58 3.43 3.43
CA MET A 173 -9.78 2.46 2.66
C MET A 173 -10.35 1.05 2.78
N LYS A 174 -10.49 0.34 1.65
CA LYS A 174 -10.93 -1.07 1.61
C LYS A 174 -12.29 -1.30 2.29
N ASN A 175 -13.24 -0.44 2.02
CA ASN A 175 -14.55 -0.46 2.67
C ASN A 175 -15.53 -1.45 2.03
N ASN A 176 -16.48 -1.88 2.85
CA ASN A 176 -17.68 -2.60 2.39
C ASN A 176 -18.66 -1.57 1.81
N LEU A 177 -18.60 -1.30 0.51
CA LEU A 177 -19.43 -0.31 -0.17
C LEU A 177 -20.93 -0.52 0.03
N PRO A 178 -21.49 -1.74 -0.08
CA PRO A 178 -22.90 -1.98 0.20
C PRO A 178 -23.37 -1.52 1.58
N ALA A 179 -22.50 -1.56 2.59
CA ALA A 179 -22.81 -1.06 3.93
C ALA A 179 -22.52 0.44 4.08
N THR A 180 -21.51 0.95 3.36
CA THR A 180 -21.01 2.33 3.51
C THR A 180 -21.87 3.33 2.75
N LEU A 181 -22.28 3.03 1.51
CA LEU A 181 -23.04 3.97 0.67
C LEU A 181 -24.40 4.39 1.25
N PRO A 182 -25.21 3.46 1.82
CA PRO A 182 -26.46 3.87 2.48
C PRO A 182 -26.23 4.81 3.67
N ALA A 183 -25.18 4.57 4.48
CA ALA A 183 -24.85 5.42 5.61
C ALA A 183 -24.40 6.81 5.16
N LEU A 184 -23.61 6.91 4.08
CA LEU A 184 -23.20 8.19 3.47
C LEU A 184 -24.41 8.96 2.94
N ARG A 185 -25.32 8.30 2.21
CA ARG A 185 -26.56 8.93 1.72
C ARG A 185 -27.44 9.46 2.86
N GLN A 186 -27.51 8.72 3.96
CA GLN A 186 -28.30 9.13 5.14
C GLN A 186 -27.67 10.29 5.90
N SER A 187 -26.33 10.38 5.95
CA SER A 187 -25.62 11.45 6.67
C SER A 187 -25.64 12.80 5.92
N GLY A 188 -25.94 12.81 4.62
CA GLY A 188 -25.83 14.00 3.77
C GLY A 188 -24.39 14.41 3.46
N ALA A 189 -23.40 13.60 3.81
CA ALA A 189 -21.98 13.88 3.53
C ALA A 189 -21.69 13.82 2.02
N GLN A 190 -20.78 14.66 1.57
CA GLN A 190 -20.23 14.58 0.22
C GLN A 190 -19.17 13.48 0.14
N ALA A 191 -19.19 12.69 -0.91
CA ALA A 191 -18.20 11.66 -1.11
C ALA A 191 -17.78 11.58 -2.58
N ALA A 192 -16.49 11.36 -2.79
CA ALA A 192 -15.92 10.98 -4.07
C ALA A 192 -15.12 9.70 -3.91
N MET A 193 -14.97 8.93 -4.98
CA MET A 193 -14.22 7.67 -4.95
C MET A 193 -13.27 7.57 -6.14
N VAL A 194 -12.14 6.94 -5.89
CA VAL A 194 -11.24 6.46 -6.95
C VAL A 194 -11.07 4.96 -6.81
N GLU A 195 -11.25 4.26 -7.91
CA GLU A 195 -10.95 2.85 -8.04
C GLU A 195 -9.71 2.66 -8.89
N ASN A 196 -8.80 1.74 -8.50
CA ASN A 196 -7.55 1.44 -9.19
C ASN A 196 -6.69 2.68 -9.51
N CYS A 197 -6.53 3.56 -8.51
CA CYS A 197 -5.84 4.85 -8.67
C CYS A 197 -4.44 4.69 -9.29
N GLY A 198 -4.18 5.39 -10.40
CA GLY A 198 -2.93 5.36 -11.16
C GLY A 198 -2.72 4.11 -12.02
N MET A 199 -3.67 3.18 -12.07
CA MET A 199 -3.61 1.99 -12.92
C MET A 199 -4.35 2.23 -14.24
N GLU A 200 -4.12 1.36 -15.24
CA GLU A 200 -4.75 1.47 -16.58
C GLU A 200 -6.28 1.42 -16.54
N ASN A 201 -6.82 0.73 -15.55
CA ASN A 201 -8.27 0.61 -15.32
C ASN A 201 -8.75 1.53 -14.18
N GLN A 202 -8.16 2.72 -14.05
CA GLN A 202 -8.60 3.73 -13.10
C GLN A 202 -10.01 4.23 -13.44
N HIS A 203 -10.88 4.31 -12.42
CA HIS A 203 -12.17 4.95 -12.52
C HIS A 203 -12.32 6.05 -11.45
N LEU A 204 -12.87 7.19 -11.86
CA LEU A 204 -13.15 8.32 -10.99
C LEU A 204 -14.66 8.47 -10.82
N TYR A 205 -15.10 8.60 -9.59
CA TYR A 205 -16.48 8.84 -9.20
C TYR A 205 -16.55 10.12 -8.37
N PRO A 206 -16.71 11.30 -9.02
CA PRO A 206 -16.65 12.60 -8.35
C PRO A 206 -17.77 12.88 -7.35
N THR A 207 -18.88 12.15 -7.43
CA THR A 207 -20.03 12.33 -6.54
C THR A 207 -20.53 11.00 -5.99
N LEU A 208 -21.20 11.05 -4.83
CA LEU A 208 -21.73 9.87 -4.15
C LEU A 208 -22.71 9.06 -5.02
N GLU A 209 -23.50 9.75 -5.86
CA GLU A 209 -24.51 9.12 -6.73
C GLU A 209 -23.89 8.26 -7.82
N GLN A 210 -22.65 8.55 -8.22
CA GLN A 210 -21.94 7.84 -9.27
C GLN A 210 -21.21 6.60 -8.76
N ILE A 211 -21.06 6.46 -7.43
CA ILE A 211 -20.29 5.35 -6.85
C ILE A 211 -21.09 4.04 -6.95
N PRO A 212 -20.55 3.02 -7.66
CA PRO A 212 -21.19 1.70 -7.74
C PRO A 212 -21.03 0.91 -6.44
N GLU A 213 -21.95 0.01 -6.15
CA GLU A 213 -21.91 -0.84 -4.95
C GLU A 213 -20.90 -2.00 -5.06
N ASP A 214 -20.52 -2.37 -6.28
CA ASP A 214 -19.69 -3.51 -6.64
C ASP A 214 -18.27 -3.15 -7.06
N ALA A 215 -17.80 -1.93 -6.78
CA ALA A 215 -16.43 -1.53 -7.07
C ALA A 215 -15.41 -2.43 -6.36
N GLY A 216 -14.26 -2.62 -7.00
CA GLY A 216 -13.22 -3.57 -6.62
C GLY A 216 -12.47 -3.23 -5.34
N TYR A 217 -11.57 -4.12 -4.96
CA TYR A 217 -10.77 -4.04 -3.73
C TYR A 217 -9.92 -2.77 -3.61
N PHE A 218 -9.42 -2.24 -4.72
CA PHE A 218 -8.59 -1.03 -4.73
C PHE A 218 -9.42 0.26 -4.81
N SER A 219 -10.55 0.29 -4.10
CA SER A 219 -11.41 1.46 -3.99
C SER A 219 -11.09 2.28 -2.75
N LEU A 220 -11.06 3.60 -2.93
CA LEU A 220 -10.79 4.57 -1.88
C LEU A 220 -11.80 5.70 -1.96
N LEU A 221 -12.53 5.96 -0.85
CA LEU A 221 -13.45 7.08 -0.74
C LEU A 221 -12.80 8.24 0.01
N ILE A 222 -13.08 9.45 -0.45
CA ILE A 222 -12.81 10.70 0.25
C ILE A 222 -14.16 11.29 0.62
N VAL A 223 -14.43 11.42 1.93
CA VAL A 223 -15.69 11.89 2.48
C VAL A 223 -15.46 13.24 3.14
N LYS A 224 -16.27 14.22 2.77
CA LYS A 224 -16.28 15.59 3.32
C LYS A 224 -17.65 15.89 3.94
N GLU A 225 -17.64 16.75 4.95
CA GLU A 225 -18.86 17.29 5.57
C GLU A 225 -19.56 18.28 4.63
#